data_66ee7d1668f30ac04d5b42f112e9dd29
#
_entry.id   66ee7d1668f30ac04d5b42f112e9dd29
#
_cell.length_a   1.000
_cell.length_b   1.000
_cell.length_c   1.000
_cell.angle_alpha   90.00
_cell.angle_beta   90.00
_cell.angle_gamma   90.00
#
_symmetry.space_group_name_H-M   'P 1'
#
loop_
_entity.id
_entity.type
_entity.pdbx_description
1 polymer ?
#
loop_
_entity_poly.entity_id
_entity_poly.type
_entity_poly.pdbx_seq_one_letter_code
_entity_poly.pdbx_strand_id
1 'polypeptide(L)'
;MMPVGLLPVAPRPFEDELLSSWRGRVACRYDLTEERLSERLGVARVDRWIGFAGRDFAPTPAAVSAWARACRLSEERVRDMALSTRPRPVGLYVWGEGRVAGATRRPVCPACLDDDADVGRDHHIRRSWALVESCLCDRHGRFLSETCAHCPSQMGFRFRNRGVARLVCVQCQGVVRSLETPGGVASPGILGVFRMLSRVFAQAVDSLPSAAGAVLRAARLLWAAPCARGASATPFISRVASLAPCPPRAGAAQDRSEPLATASLGWRMVTLLGVAQLLDLGGAGQGFGPAPFTLEQLAEWTGEAVSRRDHSLRFVASGPVRLGKPLRPAKDYRRLAETILASEEWRNARLGPAAARRRTLGRLMERALG
;
A
#
# COMPACT_ATOMS: atom_id res chain seq x y z
N MET A 1 30.28 16.97 -2.37
CA MET A 1 29.14 17.83 -2.74
C MET A 1 28.60 18.44 -1.45
N MET A 2 28.62 19.75 -1.29
CA MET A 2 28.10 20.43 -0.09
C MET A 2 26.59 20.16 0.01
N PRO A 3 26.05 19.86 1.21
CA PRO A 3 24.62 19.71 1.40
C PRO A 3 23.91 21.00 0.99
N VAL A 4 22.85 20.88 0.21
CA VAL A 4 22.00 22.01 -0.15
C VAL A 4 21.42 22.60 1.13
N GLY A 5 21.59 23.90 1.31
CA GLY A 5 21.02 24.65 2.43
C GLY A 5 19.48 24.68 2.37
N LEU A 6 18.92 25.85 2.58
CA LEU A 6 17.47 26.06 2.48
C LEU A 6 17.00 26.03 1.02
N LEU A 7 15.88 25.39 0.77
CA LEU A 7 15.23 25.42 -0.53
C LEU A 7 14.49 26.76 -0.72
N PRO A 8 14.72 27.50 -1.82
CA PRO A 8 14.03 28.75 -2.08
C PRO A 8 12.51 28.60 -2.17
N VAL A 9 12.05 27.51 -2.78
CA VAL A 9 10.63 27.20 -2.97
C VAL A 9 10.34 25.84 -2.35
N ALA A 10 9.53 25.82 -1.30
CA ALA A 10 9.07 24.59 -0.65
C ALA A 10 7.56 24.71 -0.34
N PRO A 11 6.67 24.11 -1.15
CA PRO A 11 5.25 24.15 -0.90
C PRO A 11 4.94 23.50 0.46
N ARG A 12 4.03 24.12 1.21
CA ARG A 12 3.59 23.59 2.50
C ARG A 12 2.83 22.28 2.29
N PRO A 13 2.97 21.31 3.20
CA PRO A 13 2.19 20.07 3.14
C PRO A 13 0.72 20.34 3.45
N PHE A 14 -0.17 19.63 2.74
CA PHE A 14 -1.59 19.58 3.10
C PHE A 14 -1.78 18.72 4.36
N GLU A 15 -2.92 18.88 5.01
CA GLU A 15 -3.20 18.19 6.28
C GLU A 15 -3.28 16.66 6.13
N ASP A 16 -3.92 16.20 5.06
CA ASP A 16 -4.12 14.79 4.75
C ASP A 16 -3.08 14.20 3.79
N GLU A 17 -2.02 14.96 3.49
CA GLU A 17 -1.04 14.59 2.49
C GLU A 17 -0.08 13.50 2.98
N LEU A 18 0.24 12.56 2.09
CA LEU A 18 1.24 11.52 2.28
C LEU A 18 2.65 12.11 2.14
N LEU A 19 3.60 11.64 2.96
CA LEU A 19 4.96 12.15 3.00
C LEU A 19 5.67 12.10 1.64
N SER A 20 5.58 10.98 0.91
CA SER A 20 6.17 10.88 -0.43
C SER A 20 5.50 11.80 -1.44
N SER A 21 4.21 12.08 -1.28
CA SER A 21 3.49 13.06 -2.10
C SER A 21 4.06 14.46 -1.92
N TRP A 22 4.17 14.91 -0.67
CA TRP A 22 4.76 16.22 -0.36
C TRP A 22 6.19 16.35 -0.89
N ARG A 23 7.05 15.35 -0.62
CA ARG A 23 8.43 15.33 -1.15
C ARG A 23 8.47 15.39 -2.67
N GLY A 24 7.57 14.64 -3.33
CA GLY A 24 7.43 14.67 -4.79
C GLY A 24 7.03 16.05 -5.32
N ARG A 25 6.08 16.74 -4.65
CA ARG A 25 5.69 18.11 -5.01
C ARG A 25 6.84 19.11 -4.81
N VAL A 26 7.57 18.99 -3.72
CA VAL A 26 8.76 19.84 -3.50
C VAL A 26 9.80 19.57 -4.60
N ALA A 27 10.12 18.31 -4.86
CA ALA A 27 11.13 17.93 -5.84
C ALA A 27 10.78 18.40 -7.26
N CYS A 28 9.52 18.31 -7.67
CA CYS A 28 9.10 18.71 -9.01
C CYS A 28 9.21 20.23 -9.26
N ARG A 29 9.29 21.08 -8.19
CA ARG A 29 9.57 22.52 -8.34
C ARG A 29 11.00 22.80 -8.87
N TYR A 30 11.88 21.79 -8.73
CA TYR A 30 13.27 21.82 -9.17
C TYR A 30 13.55 20.91 -10.36
N ASP A 31 12.49 20.40 -11.02
CA ASP A 31 12.57 19.39 -12.09
C ASP A 31 13.37 18.13 -11.69
N LEU A 32 13.30 17.78 -10.41
CA LEU A 32 13.96 16.62 -9.83
C LEU A 32 12.94 15.55 -9.42
N THR A 33 13.42 14.31 -9.32
CA THR A 33 12.69 13.28 -8.58
C THR A 33 12.96 13.43 -7.08
N GLU A 34 12.07 12.85 -6.24
CA GLU A 34 12.23 12.83 -4.80
C GLU A 34 13.60 12.26 -4.39
N GLU A 35 14.02 11.17 -5.04
CA GLU A 35 15.29 10.50 -4.75
C GLU A 35 16.49 11.42 -5.03
N ARG A 36 16.44 12.13 -6.17
CA ARG A 36 17.51 13.05 -6.57
C ARG A 36 17.59 14.25 -5.64
N LEU A 37 16.44 14.79 -5.22
CA LEU A 37 16.44 15.88 -4.26
C LEU A 37 16.91 15.41 -2.88
N SER A 38 16.44 14.26 -2.39
CA SER A 38 16.91 13.64 -1.13
C SER A 38 18.43 13.46 -1.12
N GLU A 39 19.01 13.03 -2.27
CA GLU A 39 20.45 12.90 -2.44
C GLU A 39 21.19 14.23 -2.26
N ARG A 40 20.66 15.30 -2.86
CA ARG A 40 21.23 16.65 -2.71
C ARG A 40 21.10 17.20 -1.30
N LEU A 41 20.05 16.80 -0.57
CA LEU A 41 19.84 17.16 0.84
C LEU A 41 20.72 16.33 1.80
N GLY A 42 21.55 15.42 1.28
CA GLY A 42 22.45 14.61 2.09
C GLY A 42 21.75 13.43 2.78
N VAL A 43 20.53 13.07 2.37
CA VAL A 43 19.85 11.87 2.87
C VAL A 43 20.59 10.63 2.38
N ALA A 44 21.02 9.79 3.30
CA ALA A 44 21.83 8.62 3.00
C ALA A 44 21.14 7.69 2.00
N ARG A 45 21.94 7.02 1.16
CA ARG A 45 21.41 6.11 0.15
C ARG A 45 20.60 4.96 0.76
N VAL A 46 21.00 4.48 1.93
CA VAL A 46 20.27 3.46 2.69
C VAL A 46 18.84 3.92 3.02
N ASP A 47 18.67 5.18 3.41
CA ASP A 47 17.36 5.75 3.76
C ASP A 47 16.42 5.87 2.55
N ARG A 48 16.96 5.82 1.33
CA ARG A 48 16.22 5.87 0.06
C ARG A 48 15.82 4.49 -0.45
N TRP A 49 16.51 3.43 0.00
CA TRP A 49 16.33 2.06 -0.48
C TRP A 49 15.39 1.21 0.37
N ILE A 50 14.96 1.71 1.52
CA ILE A 50 14.03 1.00 2.42
C ILE A 50 12.60 0.95 1.82
N GLY A 51 12.44 1.40 0.57
CA GLY A 51 11.16 1.34 -0.13
C GLY A 51 10.05 2.06 0.62
N PHE A 52 8.85 1.46 0.62
CA PHE A 52 7.68 1.98 1.32
C PHE A 52 7.95 2.25 2.81
N ALA A 53 8.67 1.36 3.49
CA ALA A 53 8.94 1.49 4.93
C ALA A 53 9.72 2.76 5.28
N GLY A 54 10.71 3.12 4.46
CA GLY A 54 11.51 4.34 4.69
C GLY A 54 10.90 5.61 4.12
N ARG A 55 10.07 5.49 3.09
CA ARG A 55 9.52 6.68 2.39
C ARG A 55 8.29 7.24 3.08
N ASP A 56 7.33 6.41 3.39
CA ASP A 56 6.02 6.83 3.88
C ASP A 56 5.68 6.28 5.26
N PHE A 57 6.17 5.09 5.62
CA PHE A 57 5.78 4.49 6.88
C PHE A 57 6.63 5.01 8.04
N ALA A 58 7.93 4.78 8.05
CA ALA A 58 8.83 5.17 9.13
C ALA A 58 10.11 5.82 8.58
N PRO A 59 10.06 7.09 8.18
CA PRO A 59 11.24 7.81 7.69
C PRO A 59 12.30 7.89 8.78
N THR A 60 13.57 7.76 8.40
CA THR A 60 14.66 7.87 9.37
C THR A 60 14.74 9.27 9.96
N PRO A 61 15.22 9.42 11.22
CA PRO A 61 15.42 10.72 11.83
C PRO A 61 16.28 11.65 10.97
N ALA A 62 17.33 11.10 10.34
CA ALA A 62 18.22 11.87 9.45
C ALA A 62 17.46 12.42 8.22
N ALA A 63 16.61 11.59 7.59
CA ALA A 63 15.79 12.03 6.47
C ALA A 63 14.76 13.08 6.90
N VAL A 64 14.10 12.89 8.05
CA VAL A 64 13.18 13.87 8.62
C VAL A 64 13.87 15.21 8.85
N SER A 65 15.02 15.21 9.53
CA SER A 65 15.78 16.41 9.85
C SER A 65 16.28 17.15 8.60
N ALA A 66 16.77 16.40 7.59
CA ALA A 66 17.24 16.99 6.35
C ALA A 66 16.11 17.72 5.57
N TRP A 67 14.95 17.06 5.42
CA TRP A 67 13.80 17.63 4.74
C TRP A 67 13.15 18.78 5.53
N ALA A 68 13.04 18.65 6.86
CA ALA A 68 12.51 19.70 7.73
C ALA A 68 13.34 20.99 7.61
N ARG A 69 14.65 20.87 7.75
CA ARG A 69 15.59 22.00 7.62
C ARG A 69 15.51 22.64 6.24
N ALA A 70 15.61 21.83 5.17
CA ALA A 70 15.60 22.34 3.80
C ALA A 70 14.32 23.10 3.46
N CYS A 71 13.17 22.66 3.98
CA CYS A 71 11.85 23.23 3.68
C CYS A 71 11.33 24.20 4.76
N ARG A 72 12.12 24.53 5.78
CA ARG A 72 11.72 25.40 6.92
C ARG A 72 10.44 24.91 7.61
N LEU A 73 10.39 23.60 7.90
CA LEU A 73 9.33 22.96 8.69
C LEU A 73 9.91 22.44 10.01
N SER A 74 9.05 22.22 10.99
CA SER A 74 9.42 21.44 12.16
C SER A 74 9.57 19.94 11.79
N GLU A 75 10.45 19.23 12.46
CA GLU A 75 10.59 17.78 12.28
C GLU A 75 9.30 17.05 12.64
N GLU A 76 8.57 17.54 13.64
CA GLU A 76 7.27 17.05 14.02
C GLU A 76 6.30 17.08 12.83
N ARG A 77 6.19 18.22 12.15
CA ARG A 77 5.32 18.37 10.98
C ARG A 77 5.70 17.39 9.85
N VAL A 78 6.98 17.11 9.66
CA VAL A 78 7.44 16.12 8.67
C VAL A 78 7.09 14.71 9.13
N ARG A 79 7.24 14.39 10.42
CA ARG A 79 6.87 13.08 10.98
C ARG A 79 5.36 12.84 10.89
N ASP A 80 4.52 13.86 11.14
CA ASP A 80 3.06 13.75 11.10
C ASP A 80 2.51 13.31 9.75
N MET A 81 3.25 13.56 8.68
CA MET A 81 2.90 13.05 7.35
C MET A 81 3.19 11.56 7.18
N ALA A 82 4.01 10.97 8.04
CA ALA A 82 4.33 9.55 7.99
C ALA A 82 3.15 8.70 8.47
N LEU A 83 3.04 7.48 7.92
CA LEU A 83 1.97 6.55 8.25
C LEU A 83 2.17 5.90 9.63
N SER A 84 3.42 5.80 10.12
CA SER A 84 3.74 5.24 11.44
C SER A 84 3.26 6.09 12.62
N THR A 85 2.90 7.34 12.40
CA THR A 85 2.28 8.17 13.44
C THR A 85 0.86 7.73 13.79
N ARG A 86 0.29 6.86 12.96
CA ARG A 86 -1.01 6.26 13.21
C ARG A 86 -0.82 4.85 13.75
N PRO A 87 -1.57 4.45 14.78
CA PRO A 87 -1.41 3.15 15.42
C PRO A 87 -2.00 2.00 14.59
N ARG A 88 -1.41 1.72 13.42
CA ARG A 88 -1.80 0.63 12.52
C ARG A 88 -0.59 -0.21 12.13
N PRO A 89 -0.69 -1.54 12.09
CA PRO A 89 0.34 -2.41 11.56
C PRO A 89 0.71 -2.09 10.11
N VAL A 90 1.97 -2.26 9.74
CA VAL A 90 2.49 -1.97 8.39
C VAL A 90 1.76 -2.74 7.28
N GLY A 91 1.33 -3.97 7.55
CA GLY A 91 0.56 -4.80 6.61
C GLY A 91 -0.84 -4.26 6.26
N LEU A 92 -1.31 -3.25 6.98
CA LEU A 92 -2.57 -2.55 6.69
C LEU A 92 -2.38 -1.33 5.77
N TYR A 93 -1.20 -1.17 5.18
CA TYR A 93 -0.92 -0.13 4.20
C TYR A 93 -0.49 -0.71 2.85
N VAL A 94 -0.86 -0.05 1.78
CA VAL A 94 -0.46 -0.43 0.42
C VAL A 94 0.99 -0.04 0.18
N TRP A 95 1.80 -1.00 -0.27
CA TRP A 95 3.22 -0.79 -0.57
C TRP A 95 3.43 -0.33 -2.02
N GLY A 96 2.77 0.76 -2.39
CA GLY A 96 2.69 1.23 -3.77
C GLY A 96 3.97 1.86 -4.32
N GLU A 97 5.01 1.07 -4.59
CA GLU A 97 6.23 1.56 -5.25
C GLU A 97 6.10 1.54 -6.77
N GLY A 98 6.53 2.63 -7.39
CA GLY A 98 6.65 2.70 -8.84
C GLY A 98 7.82 1.85 -9.35
N ARG A 99 7.70 1.32 -10.57
CA ARG A 99 8.80 0.63 -11.27
C ARG A 99 9.85 1.60 -11.81
N VAL A 100 9.54 2.88 -11.84
CA VAL A 100 10.37 3.98 -12.37
C VAL A 100 10.69 4.93 -11.23
N ALA A 101 11.92 5.42 -11.16
CA ALA A 101 12.34 6.39 -10.16
C ALA A 101 11.44 7.64 -10.16
N GLY A 102 11.03 8.08 -8.99
CA GLY A 102 10.12 9.21 -8.81
C GLY A 102 8.66 8.93 -9.18
N ALA A 103 8.31 7.70 -9.55
CA ALA A 103 6.93 7.30 -9.79
C ALA A 103 6.31 6.63 -8.56
N THR A 104 4.99 6.77 -8.43
CA THR A 104 4.18 6.03 -7.47
C THR A 104 3.15 5.19 -8.22
N ARG A 105 2.85 4.00 -7.71
CA ARG A 105 1.72 3.16 -8.14
C ARG A 105 0.58 3.19 -7.12
N ARG A 106 0.60 4.13 -6.21
CA ARG A 106 -0.51 4.30 -5.27
C ARG A 106 -1.77 4.65 -6.02
N PRO A 107 -2.89 4.04 -5.66
CA PRO A 107 -4.17 4.41 -6.21
C PRO A 107 -4.51 5.85 -5.80
N VAL A 108 -5.18 6.57 -6.69
CA VAL A 108 -5.61 7.95 -6.49
C VAL A 108 -7.07 8.10 -6.90
N CYS A 109 -7.76 9.10 -6.37
CA CYS A 109 -9.07 9.51 -6.88
C CYS A 109 -8.89 10.61 -7.93
N PRO A 110 -9.17 10.37 -9.21
CA PRO A 110 -9.05 11.41 -10.23
C PRO A 110 -9.96 12.60 -9.97
N ALA A 111 -11.18 12.39 -9.48
CA ALA A 111 -12.11 13.49 -9.17
C ALA A 111 -11.58 14.40 -8.03
N CYS A 112 -10.91 13.83 -7.01
CA CYS A 112 -10.24 14.66 -6.00
C CYS A 112 -9.10 15.49 -6.60
N LEU A 113 -8.41 14.98 -7.62
CA LEU A 113 -7.34 15.72 -8.30
C LEU A 113 -7.92 16.82 -9.20
N ASP A 114 -9.08 16.59 -9.79
CA ASP A 114 -9.81 17.63 -10.53
C ASP A 114 -10.24 18.74 -9.57
N ASP A 115 -10.83 18.43 -8.39
CA ASP A 115 -11.16 19.42 -7.38
C ASP A 115 -9.93 20.26 -6.95
N ASP A 116 -8.77 19.60 -6.77
CA ASP A 116 -7.53 20.30 -6.44
C ASP A 116 -7.12 21.25 -7.60
N ALA A 117 -7.32 20.82 -8.85
CA ALA A 117 -7.00 21.61 -10.03
C ALA A 117 -7.92 22.81 -10.19
N ASP A 118 -9.21 22.64 -9.97
CA ASP A 118 -10.25 23.67 -10.15
C ASP A 118 -10.06 24.85 -9.21
N VAL A 119 -9.53 24.57 -8.00
CA VAL A 119 -9.20 25.63 -7.04
C VAL A 119 -7.74 26.09 -7.13
N GLY A 120 -7.02 25.75 -8.19
CA GLY A 120 -5.64 26.16 -8.42
C GLY A 120 -4.62 25.53 -7.47
N ARG A 121 -4.98 24.49 -6.73
CA ARG A 121 -4.11 23.77 -5.81
C ARG A 121 -3.21 22.76 -6.53
N ASP A 122 -2.06 22.46 -5.92
CA ASP A 122 -1.25 21.31 -6.31
C ASP A 122 -2.05 20.01 -6.14
N HIS A 123 -1.91 19.08 -7.08
CA HIS A 123 -2.33 17.70 -6.83
C HIS A 123 -1.55 17.14 -5.66
N HIS A 124 -2.20 16.33 -4.82
CA HIS A 124 -1.53 15.61 -3.75
C HIS A 124 -2.15 14.23 -3.53
N ILE A 125 -1.35 13.31 -3.03
CA ILE A 125 -1.80 11.96 -2.70
C ILE A 125 -2.19 11.95 -1.23
N ARG A 126 -3.43 11.58 -0.96
CA ARG A 126 -3.98 11.56 0.39
C ARG A 126 -3.53 10.33 1.16
N ARG A 127 -3.26 10.48 2.46
CA ARG A 127 -2.85 9.37 3.33
C ARG A 127 -3.89 8.25 3.39
N SER A 128 -5.17 8.59 3.33
CA SER A 128 -6.25 7.59 3.32
C SER A 128 -6.15 6.62 2.14
N TRP A 129 -5.63 7.07 0.98
CA TRP A 129 -5.47 6.19 -0.19
C TRP A 129 -4.35 5.16 -0.04
N ALA A 130 -3.51 5.29 0.98
CA ALA A 130 -2.49 4.31 1.31
C ALA A 130 -3.02 3.14 2.16
N LEU A 131 -4.27 3.16 2.62
CA LEU A 131 -4.86 2.10 3.42
C LEU A 131 -5.27 0.91 2.53
N VAL A 132 -5.12 -0.32 3.02
CA VAL A 132 -5.47 -1.52 2.24
C VAL A 132 -6.95 -1.61 1.91
N GLU A 133 -7.82 -1.12 2.79
CA GLU A 133 -9.26 -1.06 2.57
C GLU A 133 -9.70 0.06 1.64
N SER A 134 -8.85 1.02 1.35
CA SER A 134 -9.21 2.15 0.48
C SER A 134 -9.15 1.74 -0.99
N CYS A 135 -10.24 1.14 -1.47
CA CYS A 135 -10.47 0.91 -2.89
C CYS A 135 -11.41 1.96 -3.51
N LEU A 136 -12.13 2.69 -2.66
CA LEU A 136 -13.07 3.74 -3.03
C LEU A 136 -12.64 5.06 -2.40
N CYS A 137 -12.98 6.15 -3.06
CA CYS A 137 -12.86 7.48 -2.49
C CYS A 137 -14.10 7.77 -1.65
N ASP A 138 -13.93 8.00 -0.34
CA ASP A 138 -15.04 8.32 0.57
C ASP A 138 -15.80 9.60 0.18
N ARG A 139 -15.08 10.55 -0.42
CA ARG A 139 -15.64 11.84 -0.84
C ARG A 139 -16.50 11.74 -2.10
N HIS A 140 -16.06 10.93 -3.09
CA HIS A 140 -16.72 10.85 -4.41
C HIS A 140 -17.49 9.56 -4.63
N GLY A 141 -17.40 8.57 -3.74
CA GLY A 141 -18.02 7.25 -3.93
C GLY A 141 -17.51 6.50 -5.17
N ARG A 142 -16.38 6.93 -5.73
CA ARG A 142 -15.78 6.36 -6.94
C ARG A 142 -14.62 5.45 -6.60
N PHE A 143 -14.38 4.46 -7.46
CA PHE A 143 -13.18 3.65 -7.36
C PHE A 143 -11.93 4.49 -7.52
N LEU A 144 -10.92 4.23 -6.69
CA LEU A 144 -9.59 4.78 -6.92
C LEU A 144 -9.01 4.20 -8.22
N SER A 145 -8.00 4.84 -8.76
CA SER A 145 -7.30 4.39 -9.97
C SER A 145 -5.80 4.34 -9.76
N GLU A 146 -5.17 3.26 -10.23
CA GLU A 146 -3.71 3.11 -10.31
C GLU A 146 -3.21 3.07 -11.76
N THR A 147 -4.14 3.20 -12.72
CA THR A 147 -3.86 3.18 -14.15
C THR A 147 -4.19 4.52 -14.78
N CYS A 148 -3.46 4.85 -15.84
CA CYS A 148 -3.76 6.05 -16.62
C CYS A 148 -5.07 5.89 -17.39
N ALA A 149 -5.87 6.95 -17.40
CA ALA A 149 -7.11 7.00 -18.19
C ALA A 149 -6.86 7.22 -19.68
N HIS A 150 -5.70 7.80 -20.05
CA HIS A 150 -5.35 8.15 -21.43
C HIS A 150 -4.56 7.06 -22.16
N CYS A 151 -3.91 6.15 -21.42
CA CYS A 151 -3.16 5.05 -22.01
C CYS A 151 -3.20 3.83 -21.07
N PRO A 152 -2.98 2.60 -21.58
CA PRO A 152 -3.06 1.38 -20.79
C PRO A 152 -1.86 1.17 -19.84
N SER A 153 -1.05 2.19 -19.60
CA SER A 153 0.16 2.08 -18.81
C SER A 153 -0.12 1.79 -17.34
N GLN A 154 0.64 0.88 -16.78
CA GLN A 154 0.71 0.55 -15.35
C GLN A 154 2.02 1.03 -14.71
N MET A 155 2.75 1.94 -15.37
CA MET A 155 4.04 2.44 -14.88
C MET A 155 3.91 3.38 -13.68
N GLY A 156 2.69 3.84 -13.39
CA GLY A 156 2.37 4.73 -12.30
C GLY A 156 2.36 6.21 -12.70
N PHE A 157 2.36 7.04 -11.66
CA PHE A 157 2.23 8.49 -11.77
C PHE A 157 3.44 9.18 -11.14
N ARG A 158 3.72 10.40 -11.58
CA ARG A 158 4.74 11.27 -10.99
C ARG A 158 4.31 12.73 -10.98
N PHE A 159 4.88 13.52 -10.10
CA PHE A 159 4.65 14.97 -10.10
C PHE A 159 5.44 15.65 -11.21
N ARG A 160 4.81 16.61 -11.87
CA ARG A 160 5.40 17.53 -12.81
C ARG A 160 4.98 18.96 -12.47
N ASN A 161 5.90 19.88 -12.60
CA ASN A 161 5.64 21.30 -12.47
C ASN A 161 5.02 21.83 -13.78
N ARG A 162 3.81 22.39 -13.67
CA ARG A 162 3.07 23.05 -14.74
C ARG A 162 2.48 24.37 -14.20
N GLY A 163 3.37 25.23 -13.61
CA GLY A 163 2.94 26.35 -12.80
C GLY A 163 2.55 25.92 -11.38
N VAL A 164 1.77 24.86 -11.28
CA VAL A 164 1.44 24.10 -10.07
C VAL A 164 1.87 22.64 -10.25
N ALA A 165 2.02 21.89 -9.16
CA ALA A 165 2.36 20.49 -9.23
C ALA A 165 1.15 19.69 -9.73
N ARG A 166 1.31 18.94 -10.83
CA ARG A 166 0.31 18.05 -11.39
C ARG A 166 0.81 16.62 -11.36
N LEU A 167 -0.05 15.70 -10.98
CA LEU A 167 0.21 14.27 -11.10
C LEU A 167 -0.02 13.85 -12.55
N VAL A 168 0.98 13.29 -13.18
CA VAL A 168 0.94 12.88 -14.59
C VAL A 168 1.31 11.41 -14.75
N CYS A 169 0.79 10.77 -15.79
CA CYS A 169 1.19 9.42 -16.18
C CYS A 169 2.66 9.42 -16.57
N VAL A 170 3.42 8.42 -16.09
CA VAL A 170 4.84 8.27 -16.46
C VAL A 170 5.01 8.02 -17.95
N GLN A 171 4.09 7.26 -18.57
CA GLN A 171 4.18 6.85 -19.97
C GLN A 171 3.77 7.97 -20.93
N CYS A 172 2.51 8.43 -20.87
CA CYS A 172 1.97 9.38 -21.85
C CYS A 172 2.08 10.85 -21.43
N GLN A 173 2.56 11.15 -20.22
CA GLN A 173 2.65 12.49 -19.64
C GLN A 173 1.30 13.22 -19.51
N GLY A 174 0.17 12.56 -19.77
CA GLY A 174 -1.17 13.08 -19.56
C GLY A 174 -1.41 13.35 -18.08
N VAL A 175 -2.06 14.47 -17.75
CA VAL A 175 -2.47 14.80 -16.39
C VAL A 175 -3.52 13.81 -15.93
N VAL A 176 -3.39 13.31 -14.69
CA VAL A 176 -4.40 12.43 -14.11
C VAL A 176 -5.66 13.24 -13.84
N ARG A 177 -6.73 12.85 -14.52
CA ARG A 177 -8.04 13.47 -14.46
C ARG A 177 -9.16 12.43 -14.42
N SER A 178 -10.32 12.83 -13.95
CA SER A 178 -11.55 12.06 -14.12
C SER A 178 -11.91 12.07 -15.59
N LEU A 179 -12.10 10.89 -16.17
CA LEU A 179 -12.82 10.79 -17.44
C LEU A 179 -14.31 10.67 -17.10
N GLU A 180 -15.15 11.28 -17.89
CA GLU A 180 -16.61 11.12 -17.83
C GLU A 180 -17.02 9.71 -18.28
N THR A 181 -16.51 8.68 -17.64
CA THR A 181 -16.93 7.31 -17.91
C THR A 181 -18.08 6.94 -16.98
N PRO A 182 -19.20 6.43 -17.50
CA PRO A 182 -20.40 6.09 -16.72
C PRO A 182 -20.19 5.01 -15.65
N GLY A 183 -19.05 4.34 -15.61
CA GLY A 183 -18.79 3.17 -14.77
C GLY A 183 -18.05 3.42 -13.45
N GLY A 184 -17.81 4.68 -13.05
CA GLY A 184 -16.90 4.97 -11.95
C GLY A 184 -17.50 5.01 -10.55
N VAL A 185 -18.82 5.01 -10.39
CA VAL A 185 -19.51 5.10 -9.09
C VAL A 185 -19.84 3.69 -8.59
N ALA A 186 -19.45 3.40 -7.36
CA ALA A 186 -19.75 2.12 -6.75
C ALA A 186 -21.25 2.00 -6.40
N SER A 187 -21.81 0.80 -6.55
CA SER A 187 -23.18 0.53 -6.10
C SER A 187 -23.31 0.72 -4.58
N PRO A 188 -24.50 1.04 -4.06
CA PRO A 188 -24.72 1.19 -2.61
C PRO A 188 -24.26 -0.02 -1.80
N GLY A 189 -24.44 -1.25 -2.31
CA GLY A 189 -23.98 -2.47 -1.65
C GLY A 189 -22.46 -2.53 -1.52
N ILE A 190 -21.73 -2.23 -2.60
CA ILE A 190 -20.26 -2.17 -2.57
C ILE A 190 -19.78 -1.09 -1.60
N LEU A 191 -20.40 0.10 -1.62
CA LEU A 191 -20.09 1.18 -0.67
C LEU A 191 -20.31 0.73 0.78
N GLY A 192 -21.39 -0.01 1.05
CA GLY A 192 -21.71 -0.58 2.37
C GLY A 192 -20.61 -1.52 2.86
N VAL A 193 -20.17 -2.45 2.02
CA VAL A 193 -19.08 -3.39 2.33
C VAL A 193 -17.78 -2.66 2.64
N PHE A 194 -17.34 -1.71 1.81
CA PHE A 194 -16.09 -0.99 2.05
C PHE A 194 -16.17 -0.08 3.28
N ARG A 195 -17.31 0.54 3.57
CA ARG A 195 -17.51 1.28 4.83
C ARG A 195 -17.41 0.38 6.05
N MET A 196 -17.97 -0.84 5.98
CA MET A 196 -17.84 -1.82 7.06
C MET A 196 -16.38 -2.25 7.24
N LEU A 197 -15.66 -2.59 6.17
CA LEU A 197 -14.24 -2.92 6.23
C LEU A 197 -13.40 -1.78 6.82
N SER A 198 -13.68 -0.54 6.42
CA SER A 198 -13.01 0.64 7.00
C SER A 198 -13.23 0.75 8.50
N ARG A 199 -14.43 0.47 9.00
CA ARG A 199 -14.73 0.44 10.45
C ARG A 199 -13.96 -0.69 11.14
N VAL A 200 -13.94 -1.90 10.58
CA VAL A 200 -13.20 -3.05 11.12
C VAL A 200 -11.71 -2.71 11.27
N PHE A 201 -11.10 -2.12 10.25
CA PHE A 201 -9.69 -1.75 10.29
C PHE A 201 -9.41 -0.49 11.13
N ALA A 202 -10.35 0.44 11.24
CA ALA A 202 -10.17 1.63 12.10
C ALA A 202 -10.09 1.27 13.59
N GLN A 203 -10.70 0.16 14.00
CA GLN A 203 -10.66 -0.34 15.38
C GLN A 203 -9.36 -1.09 15.70
N ALA A 204 -8.52 -1.38 14.71
CA ALA A 204 -7.25 -2.10 14.87
C ALA A 204 -6.13 -1.14 15.30
N VAL A 205 -6.16 -0.64 16.56
CA VAL A 205 -5.23 0.41 17.04
C VAL A 205 -3.95 -0.20 17.59
N ASP A 206 -3.96 -1.07 18.58
CA ASP A 206 -2.73 -1.57 19.25
C ASP A 206 -2.58 -3.10 19.24
N SER A 207 -3.66 -3.79 19.10
CA SER A 207 -3.72 -5.22 18.81
C SER A 207 -4.73 -5.39 17.69
N LEU A 208 -4.43 -6.18 16.67
CA LEU A 208 -5.45 -6.48 15.65
C LEU A 208 -6.67 -7.05 16.37
N PRO A 209 -7.82 -6.35 16.40
CA PRO A 209 -9.04 -6.92 16.92
C PRO A 209 -9.31 -8.22 16.17
N SER A 210 -9.96 -9.16 16.81
CA SER A 210 -10.32 -10.46 16.21
C SER A 210 -10.92 -10.34 14.80
N ALA A 211 -11.72 -9.30 14.57
CA ALA A 211 -12.34 -9.02 13.29
C ALA A 211 -11.33 -8.63 12.18
N ALA A 212 -10.40 -7.74 12.45
CA ALA A 212 -9.36 -7.38 11.47
C ALA A 212 -8.41 -8.55 11.21
N GLY A 213 -8.07 -9.32 12.25
CA GLY A 213 -7.30 -10.55 12.14
C GLY A 213 -7.99 -11.60 11.27
N ALA A 214 -9.30 -11.76 11.41
CA ALA A 214 -10.10 -12.65 10.58
C ALA A 214 -10.09 -12.22 9.10
N VAL A 215 -10.25 -10.92 8.82
CA VAL A 215 -10.16 -10.37 7.45
C VAL A 215 -8.80 -10.68 6.82
N LEU A 216 -7.70 -10.43 7.55
CA LEU A 216 -6.34 -10.69 7.05
C LEU A 216 -6.09 -12.18 6.82
N ARG A 217 -6.57 -13.05 7.71
CA ARG A 217 -6.48 -14.49 7.56
C ARG A 217 -7.26 -14.96 6.35
N ALA A 218 -8.52 -14.56 6.21
CA ALA A 218 -9.36 -14.91 5.06
C ALA A 218 -8.72 -14.44 3.74
N ALA A 219 -8.10 -13.24 3.72
CA ALA A 219 -7.36 -12.76 2.56
C ALA A 219 -6.18 -13.67 2.21
N ARG A 220 -5.39 -14.12 3.19
CA ARG A 220 -4.26 -15.05 2.96
C ARG A 220 -4.73 -16.38 2.41
N LEU A 221 -5.82 -16.95 2.98
CA LEU A 221 -6.40 -18.20 2.51
C LEU A 221 -6.88 -18.10 1.06
N LEU A 222 -7.50 -17.00 0.67
CA LEU A 222 -7.89 -16.77 -0.73
C LEU A 222 -6.68 -16.76 -1.69
N TRP A 223 -5.54 -16.29 -1.24
CA TRP A 223 -4.32 -16.24 -2.04
C TRP A 223 -3.45 -17.49 -1.95
N ALA A 224 -3.78 -18.41 -1.05
CA ALA A 224 -3.10 -19.68 -0.95
C ALA A 224 -3.46 -20.59 -2.14
N ALA A 225 -2.55 -21.50 -2.48
CA ALA A 225 -2.81 -22.57 -3.42
C ALA A 225 -3.27 -23.84 -2.68
N PRO A 226 -4.08 -24.71 -3.30
CA PRO A 226 -4.42 -26.01 -2.73
C PRO A 226 -3.18 -26.85 -2.44
N CYS A 227 -3.14 -27.53 -1.28
CA CYS A 227 -2.06 -28.44 -0.91
C CYS A 227 -2.14 -29.82 -1.60
N ALA A 228 -3.21 -30.10 -2.34
CA ALA A 228 -3.40 -31.39 -2.98
C ALA A 228 -2.33 -31.65 -4.06
N ARG A 229 -1.65 -32.79 -3.97
CA ARG A 229 -0.67 -33.24 -4.99
C ARG A 229 -1.37 -33.36 -6.35
N GLY A 230 -0.85 -32.66 -7.37
CA GLY A 230 -1.39 -32.69 -8.73
C GLY A 230 -2.52 -31.69 -9.00
N ALA A 231 -2.97 -30.89 -8.02
CA ALA A 231 -3.90 -29.81 -8.26
C ALA A 231 -3.20 -28.64 -8.97
N SER A 232 -3.93 -27.95 -9.85
CA SER A 232 -3.47 -26.69 -10.42
C SER A 232 -3.04 -25.75 -9.30
N ALA A 233 -1.83 -25.20 -9.38
CA ALA A 233 -1.29 -24.23 -8.41
C ALA A 233 -2.02 -22.87 -8.43
N THR A 234 -3.23 -22.82 -8.98
CA THR A 234 -4.04 -21.61 -9.11
C THR A 234 -4.63 -21.24 -7.76
N PRO A 235 -4.34 -20.05 -7.23
CA PRO A 235 -4.89 -19.58 -5.97
C PRO A 235 -6.42 -19.51 -6.00
N PHE A 236 -7.06 -19.71 -4.84
CA PHE A 236 -8.53 -19.65 -4.72
C PHE A 236 -9.11 -18.29 -5.11
N ILE A 237 -8.34 -17.20 -4.97
CA ILE A 237 -8.75 -15.85 -5.37
C ILE A 237 -9.23 -15.77 -6.83
N SER A 238 -8.71 -16.60 -7.73
CA SER A 238 -9.15 -16.64 -9.12
C SER A 238 -10.61 -17.06 -9.29
N ARG A 239 -11.16 -17.82 -8.35
CA ARG A 239 -12.56 -18.27 -8.36
C ARG A 239 -13.55 -17.19 -7.94
N VAL A 240 -13.08 -16.17 -7.23
CA VAL A 240 -13.88 -15.00 -6.81
C VAL A 240 -13.58 -13.76 -7.64
N ALA A 241 -12.77 -13.88 -8.68
CA ALA A 241 -12.37 -12.75 -9.52
C ALA A 241 -13.57 -12.08 -10.24
N SER A 242 -14.65 -12.82 -10.47
CA SER A 242 -15.90 -12.33 -11.07
C SER A 242 -16.68 -11.36 -10.16
N LEU A 243 -16.37 -11.32 -8.86
CA LEU A 243 -16.98 -10.36 -7.92
C LEU A 243 -16.57 -8.92 -8.19
N ALA A 244 -15.46 -8.70 -8.86
CA ALA A 244 -15.01 -7.35 -9.16
C ALA A 244 -15.91 -6.70 -10.22
N PRO A 245 -16.34 -5.44 -10.02
CA PRO A 245 -17.04 -4.67 -11.05
C PRO A 245 -16.21 -4.48 -12.31
N CYS A 246 -14.89 -4.58 -12.18
CA CYS A 246 -13.94 -4.57 -13.28
C CYS A 246 -12.95 -5.72 -13.03
N PRO A 247 -12.90 -6.74 -13.90
CA PRO A 247 -12.01 -7.88 -13.71
C PRO A 247 -10.56 -7.40 -13.60
N PRO A 248 -9.80 -7.89 -12.62
CA PRO A 248 -8.43 -7.46 -12.44
C PRO A 248 -7.59 -7.89 -13.64
N ARG A 249 -6.84 -6.95 -14.20
CA ARG A 249 -5.88 -7.25 -15.26
C ARG A 249 -4.82 -8.21 -14.73
N ALA A 250 -4.28 -9.05 -15.60
CA ALA A 250 -3.25 -10.03 -15.25
C ALA A 250 -2.09 -9.38 -14.48
N GLY A 251 -1.71 -9.97 -13.36
CA GLY A 251 -0.68 -9.48 -12.45
C GLY A 251 -1.03 -9.83 -11.02
N ALA A 252 -0.68 -11.06 -10.62
CA ALA A 252 -0.88 -11.55 -9.26
C ALA A 252 -0.15 -10.68 -8.22
N ALA A 253 -0.59 -10.75 -6.95
CA ALA A 253 0.14 -10.15 -5.84
C ALA A 253 1.61 -10.55 -5.88
N GLN A 254 2.47 -9.58 -5.61
CA GLN A 254 3.93 -9.82 -5.60
C GLN A 254 4.34 -10.66 -4.38
N ASP A 255 3.56 -10.56 -3.30
CA ASP A 255 3.74 -11.34 -2.08
C ASP A 255 2.36 -11.88 -1.62
N ARG A 256 2.24 -13.21 -1.63
CA ARG A 256 1.00 -13.89 -1.21
C ARG A 256 0.81 -13.93 0.31
N SER A 257 1.86 -13.68 1.08
CA SER A 257 1.78 -13.61 2.55
C SER A 257 1.17 -12.29 3.02
N GLU A 258 1.33 -11.21 2.23
CA GLU A 258 0.76 -9.88 2.48
C GLU A 258 -0.08 -9.40 1.26
N PRO A 259 -1.15 -10.14 0.91
CA PRO A 259 -1.84 -9.93 -0.37
C PRO A 259 -2.53 -8.58 -0.44
N LEU A 260 -3.06 -8.05 0.65
CA LEU A 260 -3.72 -6.74 0.65
C LEU A 260 -2.72 -5.59 0.47
N ALA A 261 -1.51 -5.72 1.02
CA ALA A 261 -0.48 -4.68 0.92
C ALA A 261 0.19 -4.64 -0.46
N THR A 262 0.30 -5.78 -1.15
CA THR A 262 1.12 -5.95 -2.36
C THR A 262 0.32 -6.16 -3.65
N ALA A 263 -0.97 -6.48 -3.55
CA ALA A 263 -1.83 -6.64 -4.72
C ALA A 263 -2.13 -5.29 -5.39
N SER A 264 -2.36 -5.34 -6.71
CA SER A 264 -2.95 -4.21 -7.43
C SER A 264 -4.34 -3.87 -6.89
N LEU A 265 -4.81 -2.66 -7.15
CA LEU A 265 -6.10 -2.19 -6.68
C LEU A 265 -7.25 -3.14 -7.06
N GLY A 266 -7.28 -3.61 -8.30
CA GLY A 266 -8.32 -4.55 -8.76
C GLY A 266 -8.29 -5.87 -7.99
N TRP A 267 -7.13 -6.48 -7.81
CA TRP A 267 -6.99 -7.70 -7.03
C TRP A 267 -7.27 -7.50 -5.54
N ARG A 268 -6.87 -6.36 -4.98
CA ARG A 268 -7.19 -6.00 -3.60
C ARG A 268 -8.70 -5.86 -3.40
N MET A 269 -9.38 -5.22 -4.33
CA MET A 269 -10.83 -5.08 -4.32
C MET A 269 -11.53 -6.45 -4.37
N VAL A 270 -11.12 -7.33 -5.29
CA VAL A 270 -11.62 -8.72 -5.36
C VAL A 270 -11.40 -9.44 -4.03
N THR A 271 -10.20 -9.31 -3.46
CA THR A 271 -9.87 -9.97 -2.20
C THR A 271 -10.79 -9.49 -1.08
N LEU A 272 -10.99 -8.18 -0.95
CA LEU A 272 -11.82 -7.61 0.10
C LEU A 272 -13.30 -7.95 -0.07
N LEU A 273 -13.81 -7.97 -1.30
CA LEU A 273 -15.18 -8.40 -1.60
C LEU A 273 -15.36 -9.90 -1.31
N GLY A 274 -14.41 -10.75 -1.72
CA GLY A 274 -14.42 -12.17 -1.42
C GLY A 274 -14.35 -12.45 0.09
N VAL A 275 -13.51 -11.71 0.81
CA VAL A 275 -13.46 -11.80 2.28
C VAL A 275 -14.77 -11.34 2.91
N ALA A 276 -15.36 -10.24 2.43
CA ALA A 276 -16.62 -9.75 2.95
C ALA A 276 -17.75 -10.80 2.73
N GLN A 277 -17.75 -11.48 1.59
CA GLN A 277 -18.67 -12.57 1.30
C GLN A 277 -18.45 -13.78 2.23
N LEU A 278 -17.20 -14.20 2.44
CA LEU A 278 -16.84 -15.31 3.32
C LEU A 278 -17.21 -15.07 4.79
N LEU A 279 -17.12 -13.83 5.24
CA LEU A 279 -17.37 -13.40 6.62
C LEU A 279 -18.78 -12.78 6.81
N ASP A 280 -19.60 -12.75 5.75
CA ASP A 280 -20.91 -12.08 5.69
C ASP A 280 -20.88 -10.63 6.22
N LEU A 281 -19.85 -9.89 5.86
CA LEU A 281 -19.69 -8.50 6.27
C LEU A 281 -20.64 -7.58 5.49
N GLY A 282 -21.45 -6.81 6.22
CA GLY A 282 -22.33 -5.80 5.61
C GLY A 282 -23.41 -6.37 4.69
N GLY A 283 -23.83 -7.61 4.91
CA GLY A 283 -24.83 -8.29 4.07
C GLY A 283 -24.30 -8.66 2.68
N ALA A 284 -22.99 -8.84 2.54
CA ALA A 284 -22.35 -9.16 1.27
C ALA A 284 -22.94 -10.41 0.61
N GLY A 285 -23.36 -11.42 1.40
CA GLY A 285 -24.02 -12.63 0.90
C GLY A 285 -25.33 -12.34 0.15
N GLN A 286 -26.06 -11.31 0.52
CA GLN A 286 -27.29 -10.91 -0.16
C GLN A 286 -27.01 -10.16 -1.48
N GLY A 287 -25.92 -9.40 -1.53
CA GLY A 287 -25.58 -8.57 -2.69
C GLY A 287 -24.80 -9.30 -3.80
N PHE A 288 -23.99 -10.29 -3.44
CA PHE A 288 -23.07 -10.98 -4.36
C PHE A 288 -23.35 -12.47 -4.51
N GLY A 289 -24.38 -12.99 -3.83
CA GLY A 289 -24.67 -14.41 -3.74
C GLY A 289 -23.77 -15.14 -2.72
N PRO A 290 -23.96 -16.45 -2.52
CA PRO A 290 -23.17 -17.24 -1.58
C PRO A 290 -21.73 -17.38 -2.05
N ALA A 291 -20.79 -17.40 -1.10
CA ALA A 291 -19.40 -17.71 -1.41
C ALA A 291 -19.28 -19.12 -2.02
N PRO A 292 -18.39 -19.33 -3.01
CA PRO A 292 -18.19 -20.63 -3.65
C PRO A 292 -17.54 -21.67 -2.71
N PHE A 293 -17.13 -21.27 -1.52
CA PHE A 293 -16.49 -22.09 -0.48
C PHE A 293 -16.61 -21.41 0.89
N THR A 294 -16.42 -22.19 1.97
CA THR A 294 -16.35 -21.65 3.34
C THR A 294 -14.91 -21.43 3.80
N LEU A 295 -14.72 -20.72 4.91
CA LEU A 295 -13.40 -20.54 5.52
C LEU A 295 -12.80 -21.87 5.98
N GLU A 296 -13.62 -22.79 6.48
CA GLU A 296 -13.21 -24.11 6.91
C GLU A 296 -12.68 -24.93 5.73
N GLN A 297 -13.43 -24.93 4.61
CA GLN A 297 -12.98 -25.59 3.38
C GLN A 297 -11.65 -25.02 2.88
N LEU A 298 -11.48 -23.69 2.90
CA LEU A 298 -10.22 -23.06 2.50
C LEU A 298 -9.08 -23.45 3.42
N ALA A 299 -9.29 -23.47 4.73
CA ALA A 299 -8.29 -23.85 5.71
C ALA A 299 -7.87 -25.31 5.55
N GLU A 300 -8.83 -26.21 5.37
CA GLU A 300 -8.58 -27.63 5.09
C GLU A 300 -7.76 -27.81 3.81
N TRP A 301 -8.17 -27.19 2.71
CA TRP A 301 -7.52 -27.33 1.41
C TRP A 301 -6.11 -26.71 1.37
N THR A 302 -5.82 -25.75 2.23
CA THR A 302 -4.49 -25.15 2.35
C THR A 302 -3.61 -25.84 3.40
N GLY A 303 -4.15 -26.80 4.15
CA GLY A 303 -3.43 -27.45 5.25
C GLY A 303 -3.24 -26.55 6.47
N GLU A 304 -3.96 -25.45 6.57
CA GLU A 304 -3.91 -24.57 7.73
C GLU A 304 -4.78 -25.13 8.86
N ALA A 305 -4.19 -25.29 10.04
CA ALA A 305 -4.95 -25.77 11.20
C ALA A 305 -6.05 -24.77 11.59
N VAL A 306 -7.30 -25.19 11.49
CA VAL A 306 -8.45 -24.40 11.93
C VAL A 306 -8.47 -24.39 13.45
N SER A 307 -8.22 -23.24 14.05
CA SER A 307 -8.44 -23.07 15.47
C SER A 307 -9.95 -23.12 15.75
N ARG A 308 -10.40 -24.06 16.61
CA ARG A 308 -11.82 -24.17 17.01
C ARG A 308 -12.41 -22.88 17.61
N ARG A 309 -11.57 -21.90 17.95
CA ARG A 309 -11.99 -20.58 18.43
C ARG A 309 -12.51 -19.64 17.33
N ASP A 310 -12.25 -19.95 16.07
CA ASP A 310 -12.68 -19.10 14.94
C ASP A 310 -14.14 -19.32 14.52
N HIS A 311 -14.82 -20.32 15.08
CA HIS A 311 -16.24 -20.64 14.78
C HIS A 311 -17.24 -19.64 15.36
N SER A 312 -16.83 -18.70 16.21
CA SER A 312 -17.72 -17.73 16.81
C SER A 312 -17.51 -16.30 16.29
N LEU A 313 -17.49 -16.12 14.98
CA LEU A 313 -17.59 -14.79 14.36
C LEU A 313 -19.02 -14.21 14.42
N ARG A 314 -19.78 -14.56 15.43
CA ARG A 314 -20.77 -13.64 15.97
C ARG A 314 -19.97 -12.54 16.67
N PHE A 315 -20.06 -11.33 16.16
CA PHE A 315 -19.46 -10.13 16.71
C PHE A 315 -19.69 -10.01 18.23
N VAL A 316 -18.83 -10.63 19.01
CA VAL A 316 -18.72 -10.42 20.45
C VAL A 316 -17.25 -10.13 20.70
N ALA A 317 -16.99 -8.88 21.06
CA ALA A 317 -15.70 -8.40 21.48
C ALA A 317 -15.19 -9.25 22.64
N SER A 318 -14.14 -10.06 22.44
CA SER A 318 -13.34 -10.56 23.56
C SER A 318 -12.05 -11.26 23.09
N GLY A 319 -10.94 -10.68 23.52
CA GLY A 319 -9.65 -11.29 23.73
C GLY A 319 -8.58 -11.07 22.66
N PRO A 320 -7.34 -10.77 23.05
CA PRO A 320 -6.25 -10.49 22.14
C PRO A 320 -5.77 -11.75 21.42
N VAL A 321 -5.77 -11.72 20.10
CA VAL A 321 -5.07 -12.70 19.26
C VAL A 321 -3.56 -12.41 19.34
N ARG A 322 -2.77 -13.37 19.78
CA ARG A 322 -1.31 -13.27 19.69
C ARG A 322 -0.92 -13.36 18.21
N LEU A 323 -0.65 -12.22 17.60
CA LEU A 323 0.08 -12.14 16.34
C LEU A 323 1.52 -12.66 16.57
N GLY A 324 2.06 -13.31 15.56
CA GLY A 324 3.48 -13.69 15.53
C GLY A 324 4.37 -12.50 15.95
N LYS A 325 5.54 -12.83 16.48
CA LYS A 325 6.51 -11.95 17.16
C LYS A 325 6.35 -10.45 16.85
N PRO A 326 6.29 -9.59 17.88
CA PRO A 326 6.12 -8.15 17.67
C PRO A 326 7.20 -7.61 16.71
N LEU A 327 6.79 -6.70 15.81
CA LEU A 327 7.72 -5.95 14.97
C LEU A 327 8.81 -5.35 15.86
N ARG A 328 10.06 -5.73 15.61
CA ARG A 328 11.20 -5.23 16.37
C ARG A 328 11.29 -3.70 16.24
N PRO A 329 11.76 -2.98 17.27
CA PRO A 329 11.92 -1.53 17.21
C PRO A 329 12.83 -1.11 16.03
N ALA A 330 12.63 0.08 15.49
CA ALA A 330 13.34 0.59 14.30
C ALA A 330 14.89 0.48 14.37
N LYS A 331 15.44 0.44 15.58
CA LYS A 331 16.89 0.18 15.82
C LYS A 331 17.35 -1.18 15.31
N ASP A 332 16.49 -2.19 15.39
CA ASP A 332 16.84 -3.55 14.97
C ASP A 332 16.84 -3.69 13.45
N TYR A 333 15.98 -2.96 12.74
CA TYR A 333 15.98 -2.96 11.26
C TYR A 333 17.23 -2.29 10.68
N ARG A 334 17.75 -1.26 11.36
CA ARG A 334 19.00 -0.62 10.94
C ARG A 334 20.18 -1.58 11.07
N ARG A 335 20.32 -2.22 12.25
CA ARG A 335 21.33 -3.27 12.47
C ARG A 335 21.20 -4.41 11.49
N LEU A 336 19.97 -4.86 11.24
CA LEU A 336 19.68 -5.90 10.27
C LEU A 336 20.13 -5.50 8.86
N ALA A 337 19.77 -4.30 8.41
CA ALA A 337 20.18 -3.78 7.12
C ALA A 337 21.71 -3.67 7.00
N GLU A 338 22.38 -3.16 8.03
CA GLU A 338 23.85 -3.07 8.10
C GLU A 338 24.49 -4.46 8.01
N THR A 339 23.96 -5.44 8.77
CA THR A 339 24.44 -6.83 8.74
C THR A 339 24.26 -7.46 7.36
N ILE A 340 23.10 -7.28 6.72
CA ILE A 340 22.85 -7.80 5.38
C ILE A 340 23.78 -7.15 4.35
N LEU A 341 23.93 -5.82 4.38
CA LEU A 341 24.78 -5.08 3.45
C LEU A 341 26.26 -5.43 3.61
N ALA A 342 26.71 -5.76 4.82
CA ALA A 342 28.06 -6.18 5.11
C ALA A 342 28.32 -7.65 4.74
N SER A 343 27.29 -8.48 4.52
CA SER A 343 27.44 -9.89 4.22
C SER A 343 28.10 -10.12 2.86
N GLU A 344 28.99 -11.12 2.78
CA GLU A 344 29.63 -11.52 1.52
C GLU A 344 28.60 -12.05 0.51
N GLU A 345 27.61 -12.79 0.99
CA GLU A 345 26.51 -13.34 0.20
C GLU A 345 25.73 -12.24 -0.52
N TRP A 346 25.47 -11.11 0.14
CA TRP A 346 24.84 -9.96 -0.50
C TRP A 346 25.77 -9.23 -1.45
N ARG A 347 27.04 -9.05 -1.09
CA ARG A 347 28.05 -8.43 -1.98
C ARG A 347 28.15 -9.16 -3.31
N ASN A 348 28.11 -10.49 -3.30
CA ASN A 348 28.15 -11.31 -4.51
C ASN A 348 26.83 -11.26 -5.29
N ALA A 349 25.68 -11.24 -4.61
CA ALA A 349 24.37 -11.23 -5.25
C ALA A 349 23.97 -9.86 -5.82
N ARG A 350 24.48 -8.76 -5.27
CA ARG A 350 24.05 -7.37 -5.63
C ARG A 350 24.26 -7.01 -7.10
N LEU A 351 25.22 -7.62 -7.76
CA LEU A 351 25.54 -7.40 -9.17
C LEU A 351 24.79 -8.36 -10.10
N GLY A 352 24.10 -9.36 -9.54
CA GLY A 352 23.38 -10.37 -10.30
C GLY A 352 21.97 -9.94 -10.74
N PRO A 353 21.25 -10.83 -11.45
CA PRO A 353 19.87 -10.60 -11.88
C PRO A 353 18.93 -10.26 -10.73
N ALA A 354 17.90 -9.43 -10.99
CA ALA A 354 16.97 -8.94 -9.97
C ALA A 354 16.26 -10.06 -9.18
N ALA A 355 15.97 -11.20 -9.84
CA ALA A 355 15.37 -12.37 -9.18
C ALA A 355 16.33 -13.07 -8.21
N ALA A 356 17.63 -13.15 -8.56
CA ALA A 356 18.65 -13.71 -7.68
C ALA A 356 18.87 -12.82 -6.45
N ARG A 357 18.97 -11.50 -6.66
CA ARG A 357 19.09 -10.53 -5.56
C ARG A 357 17.93 -10.64 -4.56
N ARG A 358 16.68 -10.74 -5.05
CA ARG A 358 15.50 -10.89 -4.18
C ARG A 358 15.54 -12.18 -3.36
N ARG A 359 15.89 -13.30 -3.97
CA ARG A 359 16.03 -14.59 -3.24
C ARG A 359 17.10 -14.53 -2.16
N THR A 360 18.27 -13.96 -2.48
CA THR A 360 19.36 -13.81 -1.51
C THR A 360 18.96 -12.89 -0.36
N LEU A 361 18.32 -11.74 -0.66
CA LEU A 361 17.82 -10.83 0.36
C LEU A 361 16.80 -11.51 1.27
N GLY A 362 15.83 -12.24 0.72
CA GLY A 362 14.84 -13.01 1.49
C GLY A 362 15.50 -13.98 2.48
N ARG A 363 16.44 -14.83 2.01
CA ARG A 363 17.17 -15.77 2.86
C ARG A 363 18.00 -15.07 3.97
N LEU A 364 18.66 -13.96 3.64
CA LEU A 364 19.44 -13.20 4.62
C LEU A 364 18.54 -12.56 5.68
N MET A 365 17.38 -12.04 5.28
CA MET A 365 16.38 -11.52 6.21
C MET A 365 15.81 -12.64 7.11
N GLU A 366 15.42 -13.78 6.55
CA GLU A 366 14.93 -14.94 7.33
C GLU A 366 15.97 -15.41 8.35
N ARG A 367 17.24 -15.55 7.94
CA ARG A 367 18.33 -15.96 8.83
C ARG A 367 18.60 -14.94 9.96
N ALA A 368 18.41 -13.68 9.69
CA ALA A 368 18.68 -12.61 10.65
C ALA A 368 17.49 -12.28 11.55
N LEU A 369 16.29 -12.70 11.18
CA LEU A 369 15.06 -12.52 11.96
C LEU A 369 14.66 -13.78 12.75
N GLY A 370 15.19 -14.97 12.35
CA GLY A 370 14.97 -16.27 13.03
C GLY A 370 15.69 -16.35 14.32
#